data_f191a055fb86facab3e5929d613b4873
#
_entry.id   f191a055fb86facab3e5929d613b4873
#
_cell.length_a   1.000
_cell.length_b   1.000
_cell.length_c   1.000
_cell.angle_alpha   90.00
_cell.angle_beta   90.00
_cell.angle_gamma   90.00
#
_symmetry.space_group_name_H-M   'P 1'
#
loop_
_entity.id
_entity.type
_entity.pdbx_description
1 polymer ?
#
loop_
_entity_poly.entity_id
_entity_poly.type
_entity_poly.pdbx_seq_one_letter_code
_entity_poly.pdbx_strand_id
1 'polypeptide(L)'
;MIFRATILVLMATSIVVACDRPTWPPNQAQLGRLFDRQKATFALIEQEMAADGLLRLSPAVFSEMARNPTMPKLPSHQADKYVNLFDRTRMYVNVMRLEEATEFELLIENVGPRLYLYRFIHTATTDLLPNCAPAMEPMACGTCSIHLERDWILEYNWFPANPDDEAREC
;
A
#
# COMPACT_ATOMS: atom_id res chain seq x y z
N MET A 1 70.41 21.01 18.38
CA MET A 1 68.99 20.94 18.80
C MET A 1 68.14 21.25 17.59
N ILE A 2 67.52 20.22 17.05
CA ILE A 2 66.68 20.35 15.81
C ILE A 2 65.25 20.12 16.23
N PHE A 3 64.43 21.19 16.24
CA PHE A 3 62.98 21.12 16.49
C PHE A 3 62.30 20.57 15.23
N ARG A 4 61.71 19.38 15.32
CA ARG A 4 60.83 18.84 14.31
C ARG A 4 59.41 19.33 14.63
N ALA A 5 58.89 20.23 13.80
CA ALA A 5 57.50 20.62 13.80
C ALA A 5 56.69 19.54 13.08
N THR A 6 55.86 18.82 13.83
CA THR A 6 54.91 17.86 13.31
C THR A 6 53.63 18.60 12.91
N ILE A 7 53.39 18.76 11.61
CA ILE A 7 52.14 19.34 11.09
C ILE A 7 51.08 18.26 11.12
N LEU A 8 50.10 18.43 12.02
CA LEU A 8 48.90 17.58 12.11
C LEU A 8 47.89 18.07 11.09
N VAL A 9 47.80 17.38 9.96
CA VAL A 9 46.77 17.66 8.96
C VAL A 9 45.47 17.00 9.44
N LEU A 10 44.55 17.80 9.98
CA LEU A 10 43.16 17.38 10.23
C LEU A 10 42.44 17.28 8.89
N MET A 11 42.27 16.07 8.37
CA MET A 11 41.30 15.79 7.32
C MET A 11 39.90 15.86 7.90
N ALA A 12 39.24 16.99 7.71
CA ALA A 12 37.79 17.10 7.93
C ALA A 12 37.08 16.30 6.84
N THR A 13 36.71 15.06 7.14
CA THR A 13 35.81 14.27 6.32
C THR A 13 34.41 14.88 6.45
N SER A 14 34.04 15.72 5.49
CA SER A 14 32.67 16.19 5.33
C SER A 14 31.79 14.99 5.01
N ILE A 15 31.07 14.48 6.01
CA ILE A 15 29.98 13.53 5.81
C ILE A 15 28.89 14.30 5.10
N VAL A 16 28.83 14.20 3.78
CA VAL A 16 27.66 14.63 3.02
C VAL A 16 26.55 13.63 3.36
N VAL A 17 25.72 14.00 4.32
CA VAL A 17 24.43 13.32 4.50
C VAL A 17 23.64 13.64 3.24
N ALA A 18 23.71 12.74 2.26
CA ALA A 18 22.77 12.75 1.15
C ALA A 18 21.39 12.54 1.78
N CYS A 19 20.60 13.61 1.88
CA CYS A 19 19.17 13.48 2.10
C CYS A 19 18.64 12.73 0.88
N ASP A 20 18.51 11.41 1.00
CA ASP A 20 17.82 10.61 0.00
C ASP A 20 16.42 11.19 -0.15
N ARG A 21 16.21 11.90 -1.26
CA ARG A 21 14.84 12.30 -1.63
C ARG A 21 14.05 11.02 -1.76
N PRO A 22 12.86 10.94 -1.15
CA PRO A 22 12.01 9.79 -1.33
C PRO A 22 11.84 9.55 -2.83
N THR A 23 12.11 8.32 -3.27
CA THR A 23 11.94 7.96 -4.68
C THR A 23 10.46 8.00 -5.03
N TRP A 24 10.14 8.52 -6.20
CA TRP A 24 8.78 8.47 -6.74
C TRP A 24 8.55 7.16 -7.51
N PRO A 25 7.40 6.50 -7.33
CA PRO A 25 6.41 6.72 -6.27
C PRO A 25 6.93 6.27 -4.89
N PRO A 26 6.40 6.84 -3.78
CA PRO A 26 6.92 6.57 -2.44
C PRO A 26 6.74 5.09 -2.07
N ASN A 27 7.65 4.58 -1.24
CA ASN A 27 7.57 3.23 -0.67
C ASN A 27 7.53 2.06 -1.67
N GLN A 28 7.78 2.28 -2.97
CA GLN A 28 7.70 1.25 -4.00
C GLN A 28 8.44 -0.03 -3.63
N ALA A 29 9.70 0.09 -3.23
CA ALA A 29 10.51 -1.08 -2.86
C ALA A 29 9.99 -1.80 -1.60
N GLN A 30 9.41 -1.06 -0.64
CA GLN A 30 8.81 -1.63 0.56
C GLN A 30 7.51 -2.37 0.23
N LEU A 31 6.65 -1.78 -0.59
CA LEU A 31 5.39 -2.38 -1.04
C LEU A 31 5.64 -3.61 -1.92
N GLY A 32 6.65 -3.59 -2.80
CA GLY A 32 7.06 -4.76 -3.56
C GLY A 32 7.47 -5.92 -2.67
N ARG A 33 8.34 -5.67 -1.68
CA ARG A 33 8.72 -6.71 -0.69
C ARG A 33 7.54 -7.20 0.16
N LEU A 34 6.58 -6.32 0.44
CA LEU A 34 5.36 -6.70 1.14
C LEU A 34 4.52 -7.63 0.29
N PHE A 35 4.31 -7.29 -0.98
CA PHE A 35 3.62 -8.13 -1.94
C PHE A 35 4.25 -9.52 -2.04
N ASP A 36 5.56 -9.62 -2.24
CA ASP A 36 6.28 -10.91 -2.34
C ASP A 36 6.04 -11.82 -1.13
N ARG A 37 5.94 -11.23 0.06
CA ARG A 37 5.67 -11.98 1.29
C ARG A 37 4.22 -12.40 1.44
N GLN A 38 3.27 -11.62 0.90
CA GLN A 38 1.85 -11.76 1.18
C GLN A 38 1.03 -12.31 0.02
N LYS A 39 1.56 -12.35 -1.20
CA LYS A 39 0.80 -12.75 -2.39
C LYS A 39 0.10 -14.10 -2.27
N ALA A 40 0.75 -15.08 -1.63
CA ALA A 40 0.12 -16.39 -1.39
C ALA A 40 -1.08 -16.29 -0.43
N THR A 41 -0.99 -15.40 0.58
CA THR A 41 -2.11 -15.14 1.51
C THR A 41 -3.24 -14.38 0.80
N PHE A 42 -2.92 -13.42 -0.06
CA PHE A 42 -3.91 -12.70 -0.87
C PHE A 42 -4.66 -13.64 -1.80
N ALA A 43 -3.94 -14.51 -2.53
CA ALA A 43 -4.56 -15.51 -3.40
C ALA A 43 -5.49 -16.46 -2.62
N LEU A 44 -5.09 -16.85 -1.41
CA LEU A 44 -5.94 -17.69 -0.55
C LEU A 44 -7.19 -16.94 -0.08
N ILE A 45 -7.08 -15.67 0.33
CA ILE A 45 -8.24 -14.84 0.72
C ILE A 45 -9.21 -14.73 -0.45
N GLU A 46 -8.71 -14.44 -1.65
CA GLU A 46 -9.52 -14.35 -2.85
C GLU A 46 -10.26 -15.66 -3.17
N GLN A 47 -9.56 -16.77 -3.11
CA GLN A 47 -10.13 -18.11 -3.33
C GLN A 47 -11.23 -18.42 -2.32
N GLU A 48 -10.98 -18.17 -1.03
CA GLU A 48 -11.96 -18.42 0.03
C GLU A 48 -13.18 -17.50 -0.09
N MET A 49 -12.96 -16.22 -0.41
CA MET A 49 -14.06 -15.28 -0.67
C MET A 49 -14.90 -15.70 -1.88
N ALA A 50 -14.25 -16.26 -2.91
CA ALA A 50 -14.97 -16.80 -4.08
C ALA A 50 -15.83 -17.99 -3.70
N ALA A 51 -15.30 -18.93 -2.93
CA ALA A 51 -16.02 -20.11 -2.47
C ALA A 51 -17.20 -19.77 -1.56
N ASP A 52 -17.07 -18.73 -0.72
CA ASP A 52 -18.12 -18.28 0.20
C ASP A 52 -19.08 -17.25 -0.42
N GLY A 53 -18.87 -16.85 -1.68
CA GLY A 53 -19.72 -15.86 -2.38
C GLY A 53 -19.59 -14.43 -1.82
N LEU A 54 -18.49 -14.10 -1.16
CA LEU A 54 -18.28 -12.79 -0.55
C LEU A 54 -17.71 -11.80 -1.56
N LEU A 55 -18.26 -10.60 -1.60
CA LEU A 55 -17.80 -9.51 -2.48
C LEU A 55 -16.92 -8.51 -1.73
N ARG A 56 -17.11 -8.35 -0.42
CA ARG A 56 -16.34 -7.42 0.39
C ARG A 56 -16.04 -8.00 1.75
N LEU A 57 -14.82 -7.74 2.22
CA LEU A 57 -14.36 -8.23 3.51
C LEU A 57 -13.33 -7.25 4.10
N SER A 58 -13.48 -6.95 5.40
CA SER A 58 -12.49 -6.16 6.13
C SER A 58 -12.62 -6.41 7.63
N PRO A 59 -11.58 -6.13 8.43
CA PRO A 59 -11.67 -6.17 9.88
C PRO A 59 -12.77 -5.26 10.45
N ALA A 60 -13.04 -4.10 9.81
CA ALA A 60 -14.12 -3.20 10.19
C ALA A 60 -15.49 -3.85 10.00
N VAL A 61 -15.71 -4.58 8.90
CA VAL A 61 -16.97 -5.30 8.63
C VAL A 61 -17.24 -6.34 9.72
N PHE A 62 -16.23 -7.09 10.16
CA PHE A 62 -16.40 -8.04 11.27
C PHE A 62 -16.79 -7.36 12.57
N SER A 63 -16.15 -6.22 12.88
CA SER A 63 -16.48 -5.44 14.09
C SER A 63 -17.90 -4.89 14.03
N GLU A 64 -18.36 -4.48 12.85
CA GLU A 64 -19.72 -3.98 12.65
C GLU A 64 -20.76 -5.11 12.72
N MET A 65 -20.51 -6.26 12.09
CA MET A 65 -21.35 -7.45 12.21
C MET A 65 -21.51 -7.91 13.65
N ALA A 66 -20.46 -7.79 14.47
CA ALA A 66 -20.53 -8.13 15.89
C ALA A 66 -21.40 -7.16 16.70
N ARG A 67 -21.47 -5.88 16.31
CA ARG A 67 -22.20 -4.83 17.02
C ARG A 67 -23.65 -4.66 16.52
N ASN A 68 -23.88 -4.93 15.25
CA ASN A 68 -25.18 -4.69 14.61
C ASN A 68 -25.95 -6.01 14.44
N PRO A 69 -27.03 -6.25 15.24
CA PRO A 69 -27.79 -7.49 15.16
C PRO A 69 -28.59 -7.64 13.86
N THR A 70 -28.77 -6.57 13.08
CA THR A 70 -29.53 -6.59 11.81
C THR A 70 -28.65 -6.94 10.61
N MET A 71 -27.31 -6.91 10.74
CA MET A 71 -26.41 -7.32 9.67
C MET A 71 -26.38 -8.86 9.53
N PRO A 72 -26.34 -9.37 8.30
CA PRO A 72 -26.08 -10.79 8.06
C PRO A 72 -24.77 -11.19 8.73
N LYS A 73 -24.83 -12.19 9.62
CA LYS A 73 -23.63 -12.70 10.29
C LYS A 73 -23.03 -13.84 9.50
N LEU A 74 -21.74 -13.79 9.30
CA LEU A 74 -21.03 -14.98 8.87
C LEU A 74 -21.14 -16.07 9.94
N PRO A 75 -21.28 -17.34 9.54
CA PRO A 75 -21.12 -18.45 10.48
C PRO A 75 -19.78 -18.33 11.24
N SER A 76 -19.77 -18.66 12.52
CA SER A 76 -18.59 -18.46 13.38
C SER A 76 -17.32 -19.06 12.79
N HIS A 77 -17.40 -20.27 12.21
CA HIS A 77 -16.26 -20.94 11.60
C HIS A 77 -15.72 -20.18 10.36
N GLN A 78 -16.58 -19.49 9.61
CA GLN A 78 -16.15 -18.63 8.50
C GLN A 78 -15.51 -17.34 9.02
N ALA A 79 -16.10 -16.71 10.04
CA ALA A 79 -15.52 -15.54 10.66
C ALA A 79 -14.12 -15.82 11.21
N ASP A 80 -13.94 -16.92 11.96
CA ASP A 80 -12.64 -17.33 12.49
C ASP A 80 -11.61 -17.61 11.37
N LYS A 81 -12.07 -18.22 10.27
CA LYS A 81 -11.22 -18.45 9.08
C LYS A 81 -10.65 -17.13 8.56
N TYR A 82 -11.49 -16.11 8.35
CA TYR A 82 -11.04 -14.83 7.80
C TYR A 82 -10.21 -14.01 8.80
N VAL A 83 -10.54 -14.04 10.09
CA VAL A 83 -9.68 -13.43 11.12
C VAL A 83 -8.28 -14.01 11.04
N ASN A 84 -8.16 -15.35 10.99
CA ASN A 84 -6.86 -16.00 10.86
C ASN A 84 -6.12 -15.66 9.56
N LEU A 85 -6.83 -15.46 8.44
CA LEU A 85 -6.22 -15.04 7.18
C LEU A 85 -5.72 -13.60 7.25
N PHE A 86 -6.50 -12.68 7.80
CA PHE A 86 -6.06 -11.30 8.00
C PHE A 86 -4.89 -11.17 8.98
N ASP A 87 -4.89 -11.94 10.06
CA ASP A 87 -3.78 -11.96 11.01
C ASP A 87 -2.46 -12.39 10.36
N ARG A 88 -2.51 -13.29 9.35
CA ARG A 88 -1.33 -13.68 8.58
C ARG A 88 -0.78 -12.53 7.74
N THR A 89 -1.63 -11.63 7.24
CA THR A 89 -1.15 -10.46 6.48
C THR A 89 -0.42 -9.48 7.36
N ARG A 90 -0.69 -9.47 8.66
CA ARG A 90 -0.21 -8.46 9.63
C ARG A 90 -0.51 -7.03 9.19
N MET A 91 -1.56 -6.86 8.43
CA MET A 91 -1.97 -5.59 7.84
C MET A 91 -3.48 -5.41 8.00
N TYR A 92 -3.88 -4.16 8.05
CA TYR A 92 -5.29 -3.82 7.92
C TYR A 92 -5.61 -3.74 6.43
N VAL A 93 -6.28 -4.74 5.91
CA VAL A 93 -6.60 -4.85 4.48
C VAL A 93 -8.10 -4.88 4.30
N ASN A 94 -8.62 -3.99 3.47
CA ASN A 94 -9.96 -4.16 2.91
C ASN A 94 -9.84 -4.97 1.63
N VAL A 95 -10.68 -5.96 1.45
CA VAL A 95 -10.72 -6.76 0.23
C VAL A 95 -12.05 -6.57 -0.45
N MET A 96 -12.00 -6.27 -1.74
CA MET A 96 -13.18 -6.11 -2.58
C MET A 96 -13.02 -6.94 -3.84
N ARG A 97 -13.96 -7.85 -4.09
CA ARG A 97 -14.04 -8.62 -5.33
C ARG A 97 -14.99 -7.92 -6.28
N LEU A 98 -14.47 -7.59 -7.44
CA LEU A 98 -15.18 -7.05 -8.58
C LEU A 98 -15.37 -8.17 -9.63
N GLU A 99 -16.05 -7.88 -10.72
CA GLU A 99 -16.29 -8.87 -11.79
C GLU A 99 -14.99 -9.38 -12.42
N GLU A 100 -14.03 -8.47 -12.65
CA GLU A 100 -12.78 -8.78 -13.36
C GLU A 100 -11.52 -8.58 -12.49
N ALA A 101 -11.68 -8.23 -11.22
CA ALA A 101 -10.54 -7.92 -10.35
C ALA A 101 -10.83 -8.22 -8.88
N THR A 102 -9.78 -8.45 -8.13
CA THR A 102 -9.81 -8.44 -6.65
C THR A 102 -8.84 -7.38 -6.14
N GLU A 103 -9.34 -6.44 -5.38
CA GLU A 103 -8.58 -5.34 -4.80
C GLU A 103 -8.28 -5.60 -3.33
N PHE A 104 -7.02 -5.42 -2.94
CA PHE A 104 -6.54 -5.46 -1.58
C PHE A 104 -6.08 -4.06 -1.20
N GLU A 105 -6.98 -3.29 -0.61
CA GLU A 105 -6.74 -1.92 -0.20
C GLU A 105 -5.94 -1.89 1.10
N LEU A 106 -4.81 -1.22 1.09
CA LEU A 106 -3.95 -1.01 2.25
C LEU A 106 -4.35 0.27 2.97
N LEU A 107 -3.80 0.46 4.18
CA LEU A 107 -3.99 1.70 4.93
C LEU A 107 -3.50 2.92 4.16
N ILE A 108 -4.21 4.03 4.37
CA ILE A 108 -3.78 5.35 3.93
C ILE A 108 -2.53 5.77 4.70
N GLU A 109 -1.50 6.17 3.98
CA GLU A 109 -0.26 6.68 4.56
C GLU A 109 -0.09 8.17 4.25
N ASN A 110 0.32 8.94 5.26
CA ASN A 110 0.63 10.36 5.08
C ASN A 110 2.12 10.51 4.73
N VAL A 111 2.40 10.97 3.52
CA VAL A 111 3.77 11.23 3.06
C VAL A 111 3.89 12.71 2.65
N GLY A 112 4.45 13.52 3.54
CA GLY A 112 4.53 14.96 3.35
C GLY A 112 3.15 15.62 3.29
N PRO A 113 2.84 16.41 2.26
CA PRO A 113 1.56 17.10 2.15
C PRO A 113 0.44 16.25 1.54
N ARG A 114 0.67 14.95 1.32
CA ARG A 114 -0.25 14.07 0.62
C ARG A 114 -0.61 12.83 1.42
N LEU A 115 -1.82 12.36 1.21
CA LEU A 115 -2.28 11.04 1.62
C LEU A 115 -2.13 10.09 0.44
N TYR A 116 -1.63 8.90 0.69
CA TYR A 116 -1.51 7.82 -0.28
C TYR A 116 -2.36 6.64 0.13
N LEU A 117 -3.20 6.19 -0.80
CA LEU A 117 -3.91 4.94 -0.71
C LEU A 117 -3.24 3.95 -1.66
N TYR A 118 -2.81 2.83 -1.14
CA TYR A 118 -2.18 1.76 -1.91
C TYR A 118 -3.15 0.60 -2.07
N ARG A 119 -3.20 0.01 -3.27
CA ARG A 119 -3.96 -1.20 -3.53
C ARG A 119 -3.10 -2.20 -4.29
N PHE A 120 -3.12 -3.46 -3.85
CA PHE A 120 -2.73 -4.56 -4.71
C PHE A 120 -3.98 -5.05 -5.44
N ILE A 121 -3.90 -5.12 -6.76
CA ILE A 121 -5.03 -5.52 -7.59
C ILE A 121 -4.63 -6.76 -8.36
N HIS A 122 -5.40 -7.83 -8.20
CA HIS A 122 -5.32 -9.04 -9.01
C HIS A 122 -6.33 -8.95 -10.12
N THR A 123 -5.87 -8.88 -11.38
CA THR A 123 -6.73 -8.70 -12.55
C THR A 123 -6.09 -9.26 -13.79
N ALA A 124 -6.90 -9.84 -14.68
CA ALA A 124 -6.43 -10.27 -16.00
C ALA A 124 -6.18 -9.08 -16.96
N THR A 125 -6.74 -7.89 -16.65
CA THR A 125 -6.65 -6.69 -17.48
C THR A 125 -5.72 -5.67 -16.81
N THR A 126 -4.49 -5.58 -17.29
CA THR A 126 -3.43 -4.76 -16.67
C THR A 126 -3.30 -3.35 -17.24
N ASP A 127 -3.98 -3.03 -18.33
CA ASP A 127 -3.81 -1.75 -19.05
C ASP A 127 -4.79 -0.65 -18.59
N LEU A 128 -5.44 -0.84 -17.45
CA LEU A 128 -6.51 0.06 -16.98
C LEU A 128 -6.02 1.39 -16.41
N LEU A 129 -4.77 1.47 -15.98
CA LEU A 129 -4.24 2.65 -15.28
C LEU A 129 -2.92 3.12 -15.90
N PRO A 130 -2.65 4.43 -15.89
CA PRO A 130 -1.38 4.94 -16.37
C PRO A 130 -0.22 4.41 -15.50
N ASN A 131 0.90 4.09 -16.14
CA ASN A 131 2.12 3.76 -15.41
C ASN A 131 2.61 4.97 -14.62
N CYS A 132 3.10 4.73 -13.40
CA CYS A 132 3.69 5.79 -12.58
C CYS A 132 4.90 6.41 -13.30
N ALA A 133 4.85 7.71 -13.53
CA ALA A 133 5.90 8.47 -14.18
C ALA A 133 6.37 9.64 -13.30
N PRO A 134 7.66 10.03 -13.35
CA PRO A 134 8.16 11.16 -12.55
C PRO A 134 7.41 12.48 -12.78
N ALA A 135 6.83 12.67 -13.97
CA ALA A 135 6.02 13.85 -14.27
C ALA A 135 4.73 13.95 -13.45
N MET A 136 4.30 12.86 -12.82
CA MET A 136 3.11 12.84 -11.94
C MET A 136 3.43 13.30 -10.51
N GLU A 137 4.71 13.27 -10.11
CA GLU A 137 5.13 13.67 -8.76
C GLU A 137 4.64 15.06 -8.34
N PRO A 138 4.69 16.09 -9.20
CA PRO A 138 4.24 17.43 -8.82
C PRO A 138 2.71 17.59 -8.78
N MET A 139 1.94 16.63 -9.29
CA MET A 139 0.47 16.72 -9.30
C MET A 139 -0.09 16.61 -7.88
N ALA A 140 -1.05 17.47 -7.56
CA ALA A 140 -1.66 17.48 -6.22
C ALA A 140 -2.39 16.19 -5.91
N CYS A 141 -3.10 15.64 -6.87
CA CYS A 141 -3.79 14.35 -6.81
C CYS A 141 -3.58 13.55 -8.09
N GLY A 142 -3.83 12.26 -8.01
CA GLY A 142 -3.75 11.39 -9.17
C GLY A 142 -3.79 9.91 -8.83
N THR A 143 -3.73 9.13 -9.89
CA THR A 143 -3.68 7.66 -9.84
C THR A 143 -2.65 7.17 -10.83
N CYS A 144 -1.85 6.20 -10.42
CA CYS A 144 -0.96 5.47 -11.31
C CYS A 144 -0.74 4.03 -10.83
N SER A 145 -0.17 3.19 -11.68
CA SER A 145 0.09 1.79 -11.35
C SER A 145 1.52 1.37 -11.67
N ILE A 146 1.93 0.30 -11.00
CA ILE A 146 3.18 -0.42 -11.25
C ILE A 146 2.85 -1.89 -11.43
N HIS A 147 3.31 -2.50 -12.50
CA HIS A 147 3.24 -3.94 -12.68
C HIS A 147 4.17 -4.63 -11.68
N LEU A 148 3.63 -5.58 -10.91
CA LEU A 148 4.40 -6.42 -9.99
C LEU A 148 4.67 -7.78 -10.61
N GLU A 149 3.64 -8.45 -11.08
CA GLU A 149 3.67 -9.74 -11.80
C GLU A 149 2.60 -9.73 -12.90
N ARG A 150 2.46 -10.85 -13.64
CA ARG A 150 1.58 -10.96 -14.81
C ARG A 150 0.17 -10.43 -14.59
N ASP A 151 -0.45 -10.84 -13.49
CA ASP A 151 -1.85 -10.55 -13.19
C ASP A 151 -2.00 -9.66 -11.93
N TRP A 152 -0.90 -9.01 -11.50
CA TRP A 152 -0.86 -8.18 -10.30
C TRP A 152 -0.30 -6.80 -10.58
N ILE A 153 -1.03 -5.79 -10.14
CA ILE A 153 -0.58 -4.40 -10.16
C ILE A 153 -0.61 -3.81 -8.75
N LEU A 154 0.27 -2.86 -8.52
CA LEU A 154 0.24 -1.97 -7.36
C LEU A 154 -0.28 -0.62 -7.83
N GLU A 155 -1.46 -0.26 -7.38
CA GLU A 155 -2.06 1.05 -7.63
C GLU A 155 -1.69 2.04 -6.52
N TYR A 156 -1.37 3.24 -6.93
CA TYR A 156 -1.18 4.41 -6.09
C TYR A 156 -2.29 5.41 -6.37
N ASN A 157 -3.03 5.78 -5.34
CA ASN A 157 -3.91 6.93 -5.37
C ASN A 157 -3.37 7.95 -4.37
N TRP A 158 -3.24 9.20 -4.77
CA TRP A 158 -2.80 10.26 -3.87
C TRP A 158 -3.69 11.50 -4.00
N PHE A 159 -3.85 12.20 -2.88
CA PHE A 159 -4.64 13.41 -2.76
C PHE A 159 -4.06 14.29 -1.64
N PRO A 160 -4.37 15.60 -1.62
CA PRO A 160 -3.91 16.49 -0.58
C PRO A 160 -4.29 15.99 0.81
N ALA A 161 -3.39 16.14 1.78
CA ALA A 161 -3.66 15.75 3.16
C ALA A 161 -4.70 16.67 3.83
N ASN A 162 -4.87 17.88 3.32
CA ASN A 162 -5.89 18.80 3.77
C ASN A 162 -7.11 18.71 2.85
N PRO A 163 -8.30 18.32 3.33
CA PRO A 163 -9.51 18.17 2.51
C PRO A 163 -9.97 19.48 1.86
N ASP A 164 -9.61 20.64 2.41
CA ASP A 164 -9.94 21.94 1.81
C ASP A 164 -9.14 22.20 0.52
N ASP A 165 -8.00 21.57 0.36
CA ASP A 165 -7.15 21.66 -0.82
C ASP A 165 -7.60 20.67 -1.92
N GLU A 166 -8.21 19.53 -1.56
CA GLU A 166 -8.72 18.55 -2.51
C GLU A 166 -9.76 19.16 -3.47
N ALA A 167 -10.68 19.95 -2.94
CA ALA A 167 -11.72 20.62 -3.75
C ALA A 167 -11.17 21.68 -4.72
N ARG A 168 -9.93 22.14 -4.51
CA ARG A 168 -9.30 23.18 -5.33
C ARG A 168 -8.29 22.63 -6.34
N GLU A 169 -7.67 21.51 -6.02
CA GLU A 169 -6.51 21.00 -6.76
C GLU A 169 -6.78 19.70 -7.53
N CYS A 170 -7.88 19.01 -7.22
CA CYS A 170 -8.33 17.79 -7.89
C CYS A 170 -9.62 18.00 -8.68
#